data_5c1ced65d908c137df081cb3a9d59898
#
_entry.id   5c1ced65d908c137df081cb3a9d59898
#
_cell.length_a   1.000
_cell.length_b   1.000
_cell.length_c   1.000
_cell.angle_alpha   90.00
_cell.angle_beta   90.00
_cell.angle_gamma   90.00
#
_symmetry.space_group_name_H-M   'P 1'
#
loop_
_entity.id
_entity.type
_entity.pdbx_description
1 polymer ?
#
loop_
_entity_poly.entity_id
_entity_poly.type
_entity_poly.pdbx_seq_one_letter_code
_entity_poly.pdbx_strand_id
1 'polypeptide(L)'
;MPQVLIIDDQSISRMILEELTRSIEPDVTTQSFADPVSALEWAKHNEFDLVITDFKMPQMDGVEFIQWLRKIPSCSDIPVVIITCVEDKSVRYRALESGATDFLTKPIDHTECRARCHNLLTIRRQQQIIKDRASWLEREIRDTTEELHLREQETLLRLAKAGEFRDQETGNHVLRMSQYSEIIAEEIGMSKDECHLIRHAAPMHDIGKIAIPDAILRKTGTLAADEWQIMQSHSQAGHDILCESPSKYLQMGAIIALHHHEHFDGSGYPYGKKGDKIPIEARIVAVADVFDALISERPYKRAWSVNEALAYLKQEKGRHFDPDCLGAFLTRFGRVIEIHDSLDDAPRQATGLGASE
;
A
#
# COMPACT_ATOMS: atom_id res chain seq x y z
N MET A 1 -13.22 -28.89 15.66
CA MET A 1 -14.26 -29.53 16.51
C MET A 1 -14.86 -28.46 17.38
N PRO A 2 -16.18 -28.27 17.40
CA PRO A 2 -16.80 -27.27 18.26
C PRO A 2 -16.56 -27.59 19.73
N GLN A 3 -16.19 -26.59 20.50
CA GLN A 3 -15.99 -26.72 21.95
C GLN A 3 -17.02 -25.90 22.70
N VAL A 4 -17.70 -26.53 23.68
CA VAL A 4 -18.72 -25.90 24.50
C VAL A 4 -18.22 -25.77 25.93
N LEU A 5 -18.26 -24.53 26.44
CA LEU A 5 -17.94 -24.21 27.84
C LEU A 5 -19.21 -24.29 28.68
N ILE A 6 -19.18 -25.10 29.72
CA ILE A 6 -20.33 -25.33 30.62
C ILE A 6 -19.98 -24.85 32.02
N ILE A 7 -20.82 -24.00 32.62
CA ILE A 7 -20.61 -23.50 34.00
C ILE A 7 -21.89 -23.72 34.80
N ASP A 8 -21.79 -24.54 35.83
CA ASP A 8 -22.88 -24.82 36.79
C ASP A 8 -22.25 -25.33 38.09
N ASP A 9 -22.58 -24.82 39.24
CA ASP A 9 -22.02 -25.23 40.54
C ASP A 9 -22.44 -26.65 40.96
N GLN A 10 -23.58 -27.13 40.44
CA GLN A 10 -24.10 -28.46 40.74
C GLN A 10 -23.51 -29.53 39.82
N SER A 11 -22.84 -30.54 40.39
CA SER A 11 -22.18 -31.61 39.64
C SER A 11 -23.11 -32.43 38.77
N ILE A 12 -24.35 -32.68 39.25
CA ILE A 12 -25.35 -33.46 38.49
C ILE A 12 -25.83 -32.66 37.29
N SER A 13 -26.10 -31.37 37.45
CA SER A 13 -26.49 -30.48 36.34
C SER A 13 -25.41 -30.42 35.28
N ARG A 14 -24.13 -30.28 35.67
CA ARG A 14 -23.01 -30.27 34.75
C ARG A 14 -22.93 -31.58 33.92
N MET A 15 -23.06 -32.75 34.60
CA MET A 15 -23.03 -34.05 33.91
C MET A 15 -24.17 -34.17 32.88
N ILE A 16 -25.38 -33.75 33.22
CA ILE A 16 -26.52 -33.77 32.31
C ILE A 16 -26.26 -32.84 31.10
N LEU A 17 -25.76 -31.64 31.34
CA LEU A 17 -25.44 -30.68 30.28
C LEU A 17 -24.33 -31.16 29.38
N GLU A 18 -23.30 -31.80 29.92
CA GLU A 18 -22.22 -32.42 29.14
C GLU A 18 -22.75 -33.53 28.22
N GLU A 19 -23.59 -34.40 28.75
CA GLU A 19 -24.19 -35.49 27.96
C GLU A 19 -25.10 -34.96 26.87
N LEU A 20 -25.97 -34.01 27.19
CA LEU A 20 -26.83 -33.32 26.23
C LEU A 20 -26.03 -32.64 25.14
N THR A 21 -24.99 -31.92 25.51
CA THR A 21 -24.15 -31.15 24.58
C THR A 21 -23.39 -32.07 23.63
N ARG A 22 -22.84 -33.18 24.13
CA ARG A 22 -22.18 -34.21 23.31
C ARG A 22 -23.14 -34.90 22.36
N SER A 23 -24.44 -34.94 22.67
CA SER A 23 -25.48 -35.53 21.81
C SER A 23 -25.92 -34.58 20.68
N ILE A 24 -25.46 -33.32 20.62
CA ILE A 24 -25.83 -32.36 19.57
C ILE A 24 -25.24 -32.77 18.24
N GLU A 25 -23.93 -32.98 18.19
CA GLU A 25 -23.18 -33.42 17.03
C GLU A 25 -22.04 -34.37 17.49
N PRO A 26 -21.62 -35.35 16.67
CA PRO A 26 -20.61 -36.35 17.07
C PRO A 26 -19.26 -35.75 17.49
N ASP A 27 -18.92 -34.58 16.94
CA ASP A 27 -17.60 -33.93 17.10
C ASP A 27 -17.58 -32.81 18.17
N VAL A 28 -18.66 -32.61 18.91
CA VAL A 28 -18.74 -31.61 19.98
C VAL A 28 -17.97 -32.05 21.20
N THR A 29 -17.04 -31.23 21.65
CA THR A 29 -16.31 -31.40 22.90
C THR A 29 -16.82 -30.44 23.97
N THR A 30 -16.68 -30.83 25.24
CA THR A 30 -17.13 -30.03 26.37
C THR A 30 -16.01 -29.77 27.34
N GLN A 31 -15.94 -28.53 27.87
CA GLN A 31 -15.13 -28.18 29.01
C GLN A 31 -16.07 -27.63 30.10
N SER A 32 -16.02 -28.16 31.30
CA SER A 32 -16.95 -27.77 32.34
C SER A 32 -16.23 -27.24 33.59
N PHE A 33 -16.87 -26.29 34.28
CA PHE A 33 -16.38 -25.68 35.50
C PHE A 33 -17.52 -25.57 36.54
N ALA A 34 -17.15 -25.81 37.80
CA ALA A 34 -18.03 -25.56 38.94
C ALA A 34 -17.97 -24.10 39.42
N ASP A 35 -16.88 -23.43 39.11
CA ASP A 35 -16.55 -22.07 39.52
C ASP A 35 -16.45 -21.14 38.32
N PRO A 36 -17.28 -20.08 38.26
CA PRO A 36 -17.27 -19.14 37.13
C PRO A 36 -15.98 -18.34 37.02
N VAL A 37 -15.21 -18.12 38.10
CA VAL A 37 -13.95 -17.39 38.05
C VAL A 37 -12.89 -18.23 37.33
N SER A 38 -12.80 -19.51 37.66
CA SER A 38 -11.93 -20.46 36.97
C SER A 38 -12.30 -20.60 35.49
N ALA A 39 -13.60 -20.57 35.16
CA ALA A 39 -14.06 -20.58 33.77
C ALA A 39 -13.62 -19.33 32.99
N LEU A 40 -13.70 -18.13 33.59
CA LEU A 40 -13.21 -16.89 32.98
C LEU A 40 -11.69 -16.91 32.74
N GLU A 41 -10.93 -17.42 33.69
CA GLU A 41 -9.47 -17.53 33.53
C GLU A 41 -9.12 -18.48 32.39
N TRP A 42 -9.80 -19.63 32.32
CA TRP A 42 -9.61 -20.56 31.22
C TRP A 42 -10.02 -19.95 29.87
N ALA A 43 -11.12 -19.19 29.82
CA ALA A 43 -11.63 -18.57 28.62
C ALA A 43 -10.67 -17.54 27.97
N LYS A 44 -9.77 -16.94 28.76
CA LYS A 44 -8.75 -16.00 28.24
C LYS A 44 -7.70 -16.67 27.36
N HIS A 45 -7.49 -17.98 27.56
CA HIS A 45 -6.37 -18.71 26.94
C HIS A 45 -6.81 -19.83 26.00
N ASN A 46 -8.12 -20.05 25.87
CA ASN A 46 -8.65 -21.18 25.08
C ASN A 46 -9.75 -20.69 24.13
N GLU A 47 -9.86 -21.38 23.01
CA GLU A 47 -10.93 -21.15 22.04
C GLU A 47 -12.13 -22.05 22.33
N PHE A 48 -13.33 -21.52 22.17
CA PHE A 48 -14.58 -22.24 22.29
C PHE A 48 -15.71 -21.55 21.50
N ASP A 49 -16.79 -22.28 21.24
CA ASP A 49 -17.79 -21.88 20.26
C ASP A 49 -19.15 -21.57 20.87
N LEU A 50 -19.41 -22.00 22.10
CA LEU A 50 -20.66 -21.80 22.82
C LEU A 50 -20.41 -21.82 24.33
N VAL A 51 -21.15 -21.02 25.07
CA VAL A 51 -21.19 -21.08 26.54
C VAL A 51 -22.59 -21.47 26.97
N ILE A 52 -22.66 -22.37 27.95
CA ILE A 52 -23.88 -22.70 28.70
C ILE A 52 -23.57 -22.44 30.15
N THR A 53 -24.30 -21.49 30.78
CA THR A 53 -24.07 -21.12 32.18
C THR A 53 -25.34 -21.16 32.99
N ASP A 54 -25.27 -21.67 34.22
CA ASP A 54 -26.37 -21.49 35.18
C ASP A 54 -26.45 -20.02 35.59
N PHE A 55 -27.68 -19.59 35.92
CA PHE A 55 -27.89 -18.24 36.44
C PHE A 55 -27.42 -18.11 37.87
N LYS A 56 -27.80 -19.06 38.75
CA LYS A 56 -27.50 -18.99 40.18
C LYS A 56 -26.24 -19.80 40.51
N MET A 57 -25.12 -19.11 40.64
CA MET A 57 -23.86 -19.71 41.07
C MET A 57 -23.28 -18.95 42.27
N PRO A 58 -22.48 -19.62 43.13
CA PRO A 58 -21.77 -18.95 44.21
C PRO A 58 -20.73 -17.94 43.65
N GLN A 59 -20.48 -16.86 44.40
CA GLN A 59 -19.49 -15.82 44.14
C GLN A 59 -19.82 -14.90 42.95
N MET A 60 -20.33 -15.41 41.82
CA MET A 60 -20.65 -14.65 40.62
C MET A 60 -21.85 -15.29 39.94
N ASP A 61 -22.91 -14.53 39.69
CA ASP A 61 -24.07 -15.03 38.94
C ASP A 61 -23.78 -15.11 37.43
N GLY A 62 -24.68 -15.81 36.71
CA GLY A 62 -24.49 -16.01 35.26
C GLY A 62 -24.50 -14.70 34.46
N VAL A 63 -25.21 -13.66 34.94
CA VAL A 63 -25.24 -12.35 34.30
C VAL A 63 -23.92 -11.62 34.50
N GLU A 64 -23.38 -11.63 35.70
CA GLU A 64 -22.04 -11.08 35.99
C GLU A 64 -20.96 -11.81 35.21
N PHE A 65 -21.05 -13.15 35.10
CA PHE A 65 -20.16 -13.95 34.30
C PHE A 65 -20.16 -13.48 32.80
N ILE A 66 -21.33 -13.29 32.22
CA ILE A 66 -21.48 -12.80 30.84
C ILE A 66 -20.85 -11.42 30.68
N GLN A 67 -21.08 -10.51 31.61
CA GLN A 67 -20.49 -9.17 31.56
C GLN A 67 -18.95 -9.18 31.58
N TRP A 68 -18.35 -10.07 32.38
CA TRP A 68 -16.90 -10.25 32.39
C TRP A 68 -16.39 -10.95 31.12
N LEU A 69 -17.09 -11.96 30.65
CA LEU A 69 -16.76 -12.67 29.42
C LEU A 69 -16.72 -11.70 28.20
N ARG A 70 -17.70 -10.81 28.10
CA ARG A 70 -17.79 -9.81 27.01
C ARG A 70 -16.68 -8.77 27.03
N LYS A 71 -15.96 -8.61 28.13
CA LYS A 71 -14.76 -7.76 28.23
C LYS A 71 -13.52 -8.43 27.65
N ILE A 72 -13.54 -9.74 27.41
CA ILE A 72 -12.46 -10.49 26.76
C ILE A 72 -12.67 -10.34 25.25
N PRO A 73 -11.74 -9.69 24.51
CA PRO A 73 -11.93 -9.40 23.08
C PRO A 73 -12.21 -10.63 22.21
N SER A 74 -11.54 -11.76 22.51
CA SER A 74 -11.75 -13.03 21.80
C SER A 74 -13.12 -13.68 22.07
N CYS A 75 -13.81 -13.28 23.13
CA CYS A 75 -15.08 -13.87 23.54
C CYS A 75 -16.31 -12.96 23.29
N SER A 76 -16.09 -11.79 22.67
CA SER A 76 -17.14 -10.77 22.49
C SER A 76 -18.34 -11.23 21.67
N ASP A 77 -18.12 -12.14 20.72
CA ASP A 77 -19.10 -12.63 19.74
C ASP A 77 -19.48 -14.12 19.95
N ILE A 78 -18.96 -14.76 21.02
CA ILE A 78 -19.31 -16.16 21.33
C ILE A 78 -20.75 -16.23 21.86
N PRO A 79 -21.61 -17.10 21.33
CA PRO A 79 -22.98 -17.26 21.85
C PRO A 79 -22.99 -17.79 23.28
N VAL A 80 -23.89 -17.25 24.11
CA VAL A 80 -24.06 -17.65 25.50
C VAL A 80 -25.50 -17.99 25.77
N VAL A 81 -25.74 -19.18 26.29
CA VAL A 81 -27.07 -19.66 26.77
C VAL A 81 -27.05 -19.64 28.29
N ILE A 82 -27.98 -18.93 28.87
CA ILE A 82 -28.16 -18.92 30.32
C ILE A 82 -29.28 -19.85 30.73
N ILE A 83 -29.09 -20.62 31.80
CA ILE A 83 -30.10 -21.51 32.37
C ILE A 83 -30.69 -20.87 33.59
N THR A 84 -32.03 -20.78 33.68
CA THR A 84 -32.72 -20.09 34.79
C THR A 84 -34.02 -20.79 35.20
N CYS A 85 -34.53 -20.51 36.39
CA CYS A 85 -35.84 -21.01 36.81
C CYS A 85 -36.98 -20.24 36.14
N VAL A 86 -38.11 -20.89 35.92
CA VAL A 86 -39.26 -20.44 35.09
C VAL A 86 -39.89 -19.10 35.51
N GLU A 87 -39.83 -18.73 36.76
CA GLU A 87 -40.74 -17.70 37.31
C GLU A 87 -40.24 -16.25 37.21
N ASP A 88 -39.00 -16.00 36.85
CA ASP A 88 -38.43 -14.64 36.89
C ASP A 88 -38.18 -14.04 35.49
N LYS A 89 -39.21 -13.37 34.96
CA LYS A 89 -39.09 -12.64 33.69
C LYS A 89 -38.01 -11.55 33.74
N SER A 90 -37.77 -10.96 34.94
CA SER A 90 -36.80 -9.90 35.11
C SER A 90 -35.35 -10.40 34.90
N VAL A 91 -35.07 -11.63 35.33
CA VAL A 91 -33.77 -12.29 35.12
C VAL A 91 -33.49 -12.53 33.64
N ARG A 92 -34.51 -12.96 32.87
CA ARG A 92 -34.37 -13.19 31.44
C ARG A 92 -34.00 -11.92 30.67
N TYR A 93 -34.69 -10.81 30.97
CA TYR A 93 -34.41 -9.51 30.35
C TYR A 93 -33.01 -9.02 30.72
N ARG A 94 -32.62 -9.10 31.99
CA ARG A 94 -31.27 -8.75 32.44
C ARG A 94 -30.19 -9.59 31.76
N ALA A 95 -30.41 -10.88 31.59
CA ALA A 95 -29.48 -11.77 30.91
C ALA A 95 -29.28 -11.35 29.43
N LEU A 96 -30.37 -11.11 28.71
CA LEU A 96 -30.31 -10.67 27.32
C LEU A 96 -29.64 -9.27 27.17
N GLU A 97 -30.00 -8.32 28.03
CA GLU A 97 -29.37 -6.99 28.08
C GLU A 97 -27.86 -7.06 28.40
N SER A 98 -27.44 -8.06 29.15
CA SER A 98 -26.03 -8.29 29.49
C SER A 98 -25.25 -9.02 28.43
N GLY A 99 -25.88 -9.43 27.31
CA GLY A 99 -25.24 -10.05 26.18
C GLY A 99 -25.39 -11.58 26.12
N ALA A 100 -26.35 -12.18 26.87
CA ALA A 100 -26.76 -13.55 26.59
C ALA A 100 -27.41 -13.63 25.20
N THR A 101 -27.12 -14.72 24.48
CA THR A 101 -27.70 -14.94 23.16
C THR A 101 -29.06 -15.61 23.25
N ASP A 102 -29.24 -16.49 24.24
CA ASP A 102 -30.46 -17.23 24.45
C ASP A 102 -30.57 -17.67 25.92
N PHE A 103 -31.73 -18.23 26.33
CA PHE A 103 -31.95 -18.79 27.66
C PHE A 103 -32.68 -20.12 27.59
N LEU A 104 -32.46 -20.95 28.61
CA LEU A 104 -33.19 -22.20 28.86
C LEU A 104 -33.81 -22.16 30.25
N THR A 105 -34.96 -22.85 30.46
CA THR A 105 -35.65 -22.89 31.74
C THR A 105 -35.49 -24.25 32.39
N LYS A 106 -35.28 -24.25 33.75
CA LYS A 106 -35.32 -25.50 34.54
C LYS A 106 -36.79 -25.88 34.85
N PRO A 107 -37.19 -27.18 34.71
CA PRO A 107 -36.35 -28.32 34.30
C PRO A 107 -36.00 -28.24 32.81
N ILE A 108 -34.75 -28.62 32.46
CA ILE A 108 -34.26 -28.51 31.10
C ILE A 108 -34.98 -29.53 30.21
N ASP A 109 -35.66 -29.06 29.18
CA ASP A 109 -36.12 -29.91 28.08
C ASP A 109 -34.93 -30.28 27.16
N HIS A 110 -34.66 -31.58 27.04
CA HIS A 110 -33.55 -32.11 26.30
C HIS A 110 -33.64 -31.79 24.82
N THR A 111 -34.85 -31.80 24.25
CA THR A 111 -35.08 -31.51 22.82
C THR A 111 -34.87 -30.03 22.53
N GLU A 112 -35.39 -29.16 23.41
CA GLU A 112 -35.21 -27.71 23.29
C GLU A 112 -33.74 -27.32 23.44
N CYS A 113 -33.05 -27.83 24.47
CA CYS A 113 -31.62 -27.57 24.70
C CYS A 113 -30.79 -27.95 23.49
N ARG A 114 -30.98 -29.16 22.98
CA ARG A 114 -30.24 -29.65 21.81
C ARG A 114 -30.51 -28.79 20.57
N ALA A 115 -31.75 -28.45 20.27
CA ALA A 115 -32.10 -27.66 19.11
C ALA A 115 -31.49 -26.24 19.16
N ARG A 116 -31.59 -25.57 20.32
CA ARG A 116 -31.04 -24.21 20.51
C ARG A 116 -29.51 -24.21 20.41
N CYS A 117 -28.83 -25.12 21.10
CA CYS A 117 -27.37 -25.21 21.04
C CYS A 117 -26.87 -25.57 19.64
N HIS A 118 -27.55 -26.50 18.94
CA HIS A 118 -27.24 -26.81 17.55
C HIS A 118 -27.34 -25.57 16.64
N ASN A 119 -28.41 -24.82 16.74
CA ASN A 119 -28.60 -23.59 15.95
C ASN A 119 -27.51 -22.54 16.24
N LEU A 120 -27.17 -22.34 17.52
CA LEU A 120 -26.13 -21.40 17.92
C LEU A 120 -24.74 -21.81 17.46
N LEU A 121 -24.40 -23.11 17.54
CA LEU A 121 -23.14 -23.64 17.00
C LEU A 121 -23.08 -23.50 15.46
N THR A 122 -24.22 -23.71 14.78
CA THR A 122 -24.29 -23.53 13.32
C THR A 122 -24.04 -22.05 12.93
N ILE A 123 -24.72 -21.13 13.63
CA ILE A 123 -24.52 -19.68 13.41
C ILE A 123 -23.08 -19.30 13.71
N ARG A 124 -22.52 -19.77 14.82
CA ARG A 124 -21.11 -19.50 15.19
C ARG A 124 -20.15 -19.97 14.11
N ARG A 125 -20.32 -21.18 13.61
CA ARG A 125 -19.51 -21.74 12.51
C ARG A 125 -19.59 -20.87 11.25
N GLN A 126 -20.79 -20.44 10.88
CA GLN A 126 -20.99 -19.57 9.71
C GLN A 126 -20.30 -18.21 9.90
N GLN A 127 -20.43 -17.60 11.09
CA GLN A 127 -19.75 -16.34 11.41
C GLN A 127 -18.21 -16.47 11.32
N GLN A 128 -17.66 -17.58 11.83
CA GLN A 128 -16.22 -17.86 11.76
C GLN A 128 -15.77 -17.97 10.30
N ILE A 129 -16.48 -18.75 9.48
CA ILE A 129 -16.16 -18.90 8.04
C ILE A 129 -16.20 -17.54 7.32
N ILE A 130 -17.21 -16.71 7.62
CA ILE A 130 -17.31 -15.36 7.03
C ILE A 130 -16.13 -14.48 7.46
N LYS A 131 -15.76 -14.50 8.73
CA LYS A 131 -14.64 -13.72 9.28
C LYS A 131 -13.31 -14.15 8.65
N ASP A 132 -13.06 -15.45 8.57
CA ASP A 132 -11.83 -16.00 7.98
C ASP A 132 -11.75 -15.65 6.49
N ARG A 133 -12.88 -15.76 5.78
CA ARG A 133 -12.93 -15.42 4.35
C ARG A 133 -12.74 -13.91 4.11
N ALA A 134 -13.31 -13.05 4.96
CA ALA A 134 -13.10 -11.61 4.87
C ALA A 134 -11.60 -11.26 5.06
N SER A 135 -10.97 -11.81 6.08
CA SER A 135 -9.54 -11.60 6.34
C SER A 135 -8.63 -12.15 5.23
N TRP A 136 -9.04 -13.24 4.59
CA TRP A 136 -8.34 -13.79 3.43
C TRP A 136 -8.49 -12.87 2.21
N LEU A 137 -9.72 -12.41 1.92
CA LEU A 137 -9.99 -11.50 0.80
C LEU A 137 -9.26 -10.16 0.95
N GLU A 138 -9.20 -9.60 2.16
CA GLU A 138 -8.47 -8.36 2.43
C GLU A 138 -6.97 -8.50 2.12
N ARG A 139 -6.37 -9.65 2.46
CA ARG A 139 -4.97 -9.94 2.10
C ARG A 139 -4.80 -10.07 0.60
N GLU A 140 -5.64 -10.85 -0.07
CA GLU A 140 -5.58 -11.08 -1.51
C GLU A 140 -5.73 -9.77 -2.32
N ILE A 141 -6.67 -8.91 -1.90
CA ILE A 141 -6.85 -7.58 -2.51
C ILE A 141 -5.58 -6.74 -2.37
N ARG A 142 -4.98 -6.71 -1.16
CA ARG A 142 -3.76 -5.95 -0.92
C ARG A 142 -2.61 -6.46 -1.79
N ASP A 143 -2.38 -7.76 -1.80
CA ASP A 143 -1.26 -8.37 -2.53
C ASP A 143 -1.43 -8.18 -4.05
N THR A 144 -2.65 -8.36 -4.57
CA THR A 144 -2.98 -8.12 -5.98
C THR A 144 -2.81 -6.64 -6.36
N THR A 145 -3.22 -5.73 -5.49
CA THR A 145 -3.09 -4.28 -5.73
C THR A 145 -1.62 -3.88 -5.78
N GLU A 146 -0.78 -4.40 -4.88
CA GLU A 146 0.66 -4.15 -4.89
C GLU A 146 1.32 -4.69 -6.17
N GLU A 147 0.96 -5.90 -6.59
CA GLU A 147 1.47 -6.48 -7.85
C GLU A 147 1.08 -5.62 -9.06
N LEU A 148 -0.16 -5.13 -9.12
CA LEU A 148 -0.62 -4.26 -10.20
C LEU A 148 0.15 -2.94 -10.25
N HIS A 149 0.42 -2.33 -9.09
CA HIS A 149 1.23 -1.11 -9.00
C HIS A 149 2.67 -1.34 -9.52
N LEU A 150 3.31 -2.43 -9.12
CA LEU A 150 4.65 -2.76 -9.60
C LEU A 150 4.69 -2.99 -11.12
N ARG A 151 3.69 -3.68 -11.68
CA ARG A 151 3.57 -3.89 -13.12
C ARG A 151 3.32 -2.57 -13.88
N GLU A 152 2.50 -1.68 -13.33
CA GLU A 152 2.29 -0.35 -13.90
C GLU A 152 3.61 0.41 -13.97
N GLN A 153 4.37 0.49 -12.88
CA GLN A 153 5.66 1.19 -12.81
C GLN A 153 6.68 0.62 -13.80
N GLU A 154 6.78 -0.72 -13.88
CA GLU A 154 7.65 -1.37 -14.85
C GLU A 154 7.26 -1.01 -16.29
N THR A 155 5.96 -1.02 -16.59
CA THR A 155 5.44 -0.69 -17.92
C THR A 155 5.76 0.76 -18.29
N LEU A 156 5.55 1.70 -17.36
CA LEU A 156 5.86 3.11 -17.57
C LEU A 156 7.35 3.33 -17.84
N LEU A 157 8.22 2.68 -17.06
CA LEU A 157 9.66 2.76 -17.28
C LEU A 157 10.07 2.20 -18.63
N ARG A 158 9.48 1.09 -19.09
CA ARG A 158 9.76 0.51 -20.40
C ARG A 158 9.28 1.41 -21.55
N LEU A 159 8.13 2.06 -21.38
CA LEU A 159 7.62 3.03 -22.36
C LEU A 159 8.53 4.26 -22.45
N ALA A 160 8.98 4.79 -21.31
CA ALA A 160 9.96 5.88 -21.29
C ALA A 160 11.24 5.52 -22.04
N LYS A 161 11.84 4.38 -21.69
CA LYS A 161 13.03 3.88 -22.38
C LYS A 161 12.83 3.68 -23.89
N ALA A 162 11.65 3.21 -24.31
CA ALA A 162 11.32 3.06 -25.73
C ALA A 162 11.21 4.41 -26.45
N GLY A 163 10.70 5.45 -25.78
CA GLY A 163 10.68 6.82 -26.30
C GLY A 163 12.09 7.36 -26.54
N GLU A 164 12.98 7.20 -25.59
CA GLU A 164 14.38 7.68 -25.67
C GLU A 164 15.27 6.88 -26.62
N PHE A 165 14.90 5.62 -26.90
CA PHE A 165 15.67 4.80 -27.86
C PHE A 165 15.81 5.44 -29.24
N ARG A 166 14.89 6.36 -29.61
CA ARG A 166 15.00 7.13 -30.86
C ARG A 166 16.03 8.25 -30.82
N ASP A 167 16.28 8.81 -29.61
CA ASP A 167 17.16 9.98 -29.40
C ASP A 167 18.62 9.58 -29.08
N GLN A 168 18.95 8.30 -29.12
CA GLN A 168 20.28 7.76 -28.79
C GLN A 168 20.72 8.03 -27.33
N GLU A 169 19.80 8.37 -26.45
CA GLU A 169 20.07 8.44 -25.02
C GLU A 169 20.12 7.02 -24.41
N THR A 170 20.93 6.86 -23.38
CA THR A 170 21.05 5.54 -22.74
C THR A 170 19.88 5.30 -21.80
N GLY A 171 19.33 4.07 -21.78
CA GLY A 171 18.23 3.75 -20.88
C GLY A 171 18.57 3.90 -19.38
N ASN A 172 19.82 4.13 -19.02
CA ASN A 172 20.27 4.41 -17.67
C ASN A 172 20.09 5.88 -17.27
N HIS A 173 20.12 6.82 -18.23
CA HIS A 173 19.75 8.22 -18.02
C HIS A 173 18.39 8.34 -17.32
N VAL A 174 17.36 7.69 -17.86
CA VAL A 174 16.00 7.71 -17.28
C VAL A 174 16.00 7.24 -15.83
N LEU A 175 16.75 6.18 -15.53
CA LEU A 175 16.84 5.62 -14.17
C LEU A 175 17.57 6.58 -13.22
N ARG A 176 18.71 7.16 -13.66
CA ARG A 176 19.47 8.10 -12.83
C ARG A 176 18.65 9.36 -12.54
N MET A 177 18.11 9.98 -13.58
CA MET A 177 17.31 11.20 -13.48
C MET A 177 16.07 11.00 -12.57
N SER A 178 15.39 9.84 -12.66
CA SER A 178 14.26 9.52 -11.77
C SER A 178 14.66 9.46 -10.29
N GLN A 179 15.82 8.87 -9.98
CA GLN A 179 16.33 8.77 -8.62
C GLN A 179 16.85 10.12 -8.11
N TYR A 180 17.47 10.94 -8.96
CA TYR A 180 17.85 12.31 -8.58
C TYR A 180 16.63 13.16 -8.25
N SER A 181 15.57 13.03 -9.05
CA SER A 181 14.30 13.76 -8.82
C SER A 181 13.66 13.36 -7.48
N GLU A 182 13.68 12.08 -7.12
CA GLU A 182 13.22 11.60 -5.81
C GLU A 182 14.02 12.22 -4.66
N ILE A 183 15.36 12.21 -4.76
CA ILE A 183 16.25 12.79 -3.74
C ILE A 183 15.99 14.29 -3.55
N ILE A 184 15.79 15.03 -4.63
CA ILE A 184 15.46 16.46 -4.55
C ILE A 184 14.13 16.64 -3.85
N ALA A 185 13.10 15.88 -4.23
CA ALA A 185 11.77 15.91 -3.62
C ALA A 185 11.80 15.59 -2.12
N GLU A 186 12.55 14.57 -1.71
CA GLU A 186 12.76 14.23 -0.29
C GLU A 186 13.37 15.41 0.49
N GLU A 187 14.42 16.04 -0.05
CA GLU A 187 15.17 17.10 0.64
C GLU A 187 14.37 18.40 0.75
N ILE A 188 13.51 18.72 -0.21
CA ILE A 188 12.59 19.89 -0.11
C ILE A 188 11.38 19.60 0.79
N GLY A 189 11.23 18.38 1.32
CA GLY A 189 10.22 18.03 2.31
C GLY A 189 8.88 17.58 1.74
N MET A 190 8.83 17.06 0.52
CA MET A 190 7.63 16.44 -0.03
C MET A 190 7.29 15.14 0.72
N SER A 191 6.02 14.76 0.71
CA SER A 191 5.58 13.50 1.33
C SER A 191 6.19 12.29 0.62
N LYS A 192 6.27 11.15 1.32
CA LYS A 192 6.78 9.90 0.72
C LYS A 192 6.01 9.48 -0.53
N ASP A 193 4.69 9.69 -0.54
CA ASP A 193 3.85 9.36 -1.68
C ASP A 193 4.15 10.25 -2.88
N GLU A 194 4.38 11.55 -2.66
CA GLU A 194 4.77 12.49 -3.72
C GLU A 194 6.17 12.20 -4.25
N CYS A 195 7.15 11.90 -3.38
CA CYS A 195 8.50 11.51 -3.79
C CYS A 195 8.47 10.24 -4.68
N HIS A 196 7.70 9.24 -4.24
CA HIS A 196 7.50 8.01 -5.01
C HIS A 196 6.81 8.30 -6.35
N LEU A 197 5.82 9.19 -6.36
CA LEU A 197 5.12 9.57 -7.58
C LEU A 197 6.04 10.26 -8.59
N ILE A 198 6.86 11.22 -8.14
CA ILE A 198 7.86 11.90 -8.97
C ILE A 198 8.86 10.91 -9.55
N ARG A 199 9.38 10.00 -8.75
CA ARG A 199 10.33 8.97 -9.21
C ARG A 199 9.82 8.19 -10.42
N HIS A 200 8.52 7.86 -10.43
CA HIS A 200 7.93 7.06 -11.51
C HIS A 200 7.35 7.89 -12.65
N ALA A 201 7.08 9.17 -12.43
CA ALA A 201 6.58 10.11 -13.43
C ALA A 201 7.70 10.81 -14.22
N ALA A 202 8.82 11.15 -13.58
CA ALA A 202 9.95 11.83 -14.18
C ALA A 202 10.48 11.15 -15.46
N PRO A 203 10.53 9.81 -15.56
CA PRO A 203 10.91 9.11 -16.80
C PRO A 203 10.12 9.54 -18.04
N MET A 204 8.91 10.09 -17.88
CA MET A 204 8.04 10.46 -19.00
C MET A 204 8.29 11.86 -19.57
N HIS A 205 9.25 12.62 -19.02
CA HIS A 205 9.49 14.02 -19.40
C HIS A 205 9.62 14.22 -20.92
N ASP A 206 10.28 13.31 -21.58
CA ASP A 206 10.63 13.38 -23.00
C ASP A 206 9.82 12.44 -23.91
N ILE A 207 8.73 11.83 -23.40
CA ILE A 207 7.92 10.89 -24.20
C ILE A 207 7.37 11.53 -25.48
N GLY A 208 7.17 12.84 -25.50
CA GLY A 208 6.69 13.58 -26.66
C GLY A 208 7.69 13.64 -27.82
N LYS A 209 8.97 13.32 -27.63
CA LYS A 209 9.95 13.18 -28.72
C LYS A 209 9.52 12.16 -29.77
N ILE A 210 8.59 11.27 -29.44
CA ILE A 210 8.02 10.31 -30.39
C ILE A 210 7.28 11.01 -31.53
N ALA A 211 6.78 12.22 -31.33
CA ALA A 211 6.11 13.03 -32.34
C ALA A 211 7.06 13.84 -33.22
N ILE A 212 8.35 13.92 -32.87
CA ILE A 212 9.33 14.72 -33.60
C ILE A 212 9.87 13.92 -34.81
N PRO A 213 9.93 14.52 -36.02
CA PRO A 213 10.50 13.87 -37.22
C PRO A 213 11.98 13.49 -37.03
N ASP A 214 12.40 12.33 -37.51
CA ASP A 214 13.77 11.84 -37.39
C ASP A 214 14.80 12.80 -38.00
N ALA A 215 14.45 13.50 -39.09
CA ALA A 215 15.29 14.50 -39.71
C ALA A 215 15.69 15.66 -38.78
N ILE A 216 14.85 15.97 -37.81
CA ILE A 216 15.09 17.00 -36.78
C ILE A 216 15.70 16.38 -35.54
N LEU A 217 15.11 15.29 -35.03
CA LEU A 217 15.53 14.65 -33.79
C LEU A 217 16.98 14.17 -33.83
N ARG A 218 17.42 13.59 -35.01
CA ARG A 218 18.74 13.03 -35.19
C ARG A 218 19.71 13.95 -35.94
N LYS A 219 19.38 15.22 -36.07
CA LYS A 219 20.25 16.17 -36.79
C LYS A 219 21.56 16.43 -36.02
N THR A 220 22.69 16.20 -36.67
CA THR A 220 24.04 16.33 -36.06
C THR A 220 24.58 17.76 -35.99
N GLY A 221 23.77 18.78 -36.34
CA GLY A 221 24.17 20.17 -36.35
C GLY A 221 23.18 21.06 -35.59
N THR A 222 23.40 22.37 -35.61
CA THR A 222 22.45 23.34 -35.04
C THR A 222 21.13 23.28 -35.77
N LEU A 223 20.02 23.28 -35.02
CA LEU A 223 18.68 23.37 -35.58
C LEU A 223 18.42 24.78 -36.11
N ALA A 224 17.77 24.89 -37.26
CA ALA A 224 17.21 26.14 -37.75
C ALA A 224 16.06 26.62 -36.86
N ALA A 225 15.66 27.87 -36.97
CA ALA A 225 14.64 28.45 -36.09
C ALA A 225 13.29 27.71 -36.18
N ASP A 226 12.89 27.30 -37.39
CA ASP A 226 11.68 26.48 -37.63
C ASP A 226 11.79 25.06 -37.11
N GLU A 227 12.96 24.42 -37.29
CA GLU A 227 13.26 23.10 -36.73
C GLU A 227 13.26 23.13 -35.18
N TRP A 228 13.79 24.22 -34.60
CA TRP A 228 13.78 24.42 -33.14
C TRP A 228 12.36 24.54 -32.60
N GLN A 229 11.45 25.25 -33.27
CA GLN A 229 10.04 25.32 -32.89
C GLN A 229 9.38 23.93 -32.91
N ILE A 230 9.71 23.12 -33.94
CA ILE A 230 9.22 21.73 -33.99
C ILE A 230 9.81 20.91 -32.85
N MET A 231 11.09 21.03 -32.55
CA MET A 231 11.70 20.34 -31.42
C MET A 231 11.03 20.72 -30.09
N GLN A 232 10.76 22.00 -29.84
CA GLN A 232 10.09 22.46 -28.61
C GLN A 232 8.67 21.88 -28.47
N SER A 233 8.02 21.49 -29.56
CA SER A 233 6.66 20.91 -29.50
C SER A 233 6.58 19.56 -28.78
N HIS A 234 7.74 18.87 -28.52
CA HIS A 234 7.71 17.61 -27.77
C HIS A 234 7.11 17.79 -26.38
N SER A 235 7.31 18.95 -25.72
CA SER A 235 6.73 19.22 -24.39
C SER A 235 5.20 19.17 -24.42
N GLN A 236 4.58 19.81 -25.41
CA GLN A 236 3.13 19.76 -25.60
C GLN A 236 2.66 18.36 -26.04
N ALA A 237 3.37 17.74 -26.98
CA ALA A 237 3.03 16.39 -27.45
C ALA A 237 3.11 15.35 -26.31
N GLY A 238 4.10 15.46 -25.42
CA GLY A 238 4.22 14.62 -24.24
C GLY A 238 3.05 14.80 -23.28
N HIS A 239 2.66 16.03 -23.02
CA HIS A 239 1.46 16.32 -22.23
C HIS A 239 0.21 15.69 -22.85
N ASP A 240 -0.01 15.90 -24.16
CA ASP A 240 -1.22 15.42 -24.83
C ASP A 240 -1.32 13.90 -24.88
N ILE A 241 -0.18 13.20 -24.90
CA ILE A 241 -0.11 11.73 -24.81
C ILE A 241 -0.56 11.23 -23.40
N LEU A 242 -0.26 11.98 -22.34
CA LEU A 242 -0.36 11.50 -20.97
C LEU A 242 -1.58 12.04 -20.21
N CYS A 243 -2.13 13.20 -20.57
CA CYS A 243 -3.03 13.99 -19.73
C CYS A 243 -4.41 13.37 -19.48
N GLU A 244 -4.93 12.52 -20.38
CA GLU A 244 -6.27 11.93 -20.26
C GLU A 244 -6.30 10.62 -19.42
N SER A 245 -5.21 10.24 -18.81
CA SER A 245 -5.11 9.01 -18.02
C SER A 245 -5.65 9.17 -16.60
N PRO A 246 -6.34 8.15 -16.03
CA PRO A 246 -6.68 8.11 -14.61
C PRO A 246 -5.46 7.81 -13.71
N SER A 247 -4.33 7.36 -14.27
CA SER A 247 -3.10 7.05 -13.53
C SER A 247 -2.46 8.34 -12.98
N LYS A 248 -2.22 8.38 -11.67
CA LYS A 248 -1.53 9.51 -11.02
C LYS A 248 -0.12 9.70 -11.56
N TYR A 249 0.57 8.61 -11.94
CA TYR A 249 1.89 8.67 -12.55
C TYR A 249 1.86 9.39 -13.90
N LEU A 250 0.89 9.05 -14.76
CA LEU A 250 0.76 9.68 -16.08
C LEU A 250 0.27 11.11 -15.98
N GLN A 251 -0.62 11.44 -15.05
CA GLN A 251 -1.04 12.83 -14.80
C GLN A 251 0.14 13.71 -14.38
N MET A 252 0.97 13.23 -13.43
CA MET A 252 2.19 13.95 -13.03
C MET A 252 3.20 13.98 -14.18
N GLY A 253 3.36 12.88 -14.92
CA GLY A 253 4.19 12.81 -16.12
C GLY A 253 3.78 13.85 -17.18
N ALA A 254 2.49 14.07 -17.38
CA ALA A 254 1.98 15.11 -18.29
C ALA A 254 2.41 16.51 -17.85
N ILE A 255 2.32 16.81 -16.55
CA ILE A 255 2.77 18.09 -15.99
C ILE A 255 4.27 18.26 -16.20
N ILE A 256 5.05 17.24 -15.92
CA ILE A 256 6.51 17.25 -16.08
C ILE A 256 6.87 17.42 -17.57
N ALA A 257 6.30 16.63 -18.47
CA ALA A 257 6.54 16.71 -19.91
C ALA A 257 6.28 18.11 -20.47
N LEU A 258 5.21 18.75 -20.00
CA LEU A 258 4.84 20.10 -20.45
C LEU A 258 5.80 21.18 -19.97
N HIS A 259 6.38 21.05 -18.77
CA HIS A 259 7.01 22.16 -18.08
C HIS A 259 8.48 21.98 -17.72
N HIS A 260 9.12 20.82 -17.98
CA HIS A 260 10.51 20.57 -17.59
C HIS A 260 11.55 21.46 -18.31
N HIS A 261 11.16 22.12 -19.40
CA HIS A 261 11.96 23.10 -20.11
C HIS A 261 11.59 24.56 -19.78
N GLU A 262 10.69 24.79 -18.85
CA GLU A 262 10.49 26.13 -18.30
C GLU A 262 11.69 26.54 -17.47
N HIS A 263 12.16 27.79 -17.61
CA HIS A 263 13.24 28.35 -16.84
C HIS A 263 12.67 29.17 -15.68
N PHE A 264 13.29 29.14 -14.53
CA PHE A 264 12.83 29.84 -13.33
C PHE A 264 12.67 31.34 -13.53
N ASP A 265 13.47 31.95 -14.42
CA ASP A 265 13.37 33.37 -14.80
C ASP A 265 12.31 33.69 -15.84
N GLY A 266 11.66 32.67 -16.41
CA GLY A 266 10.63 32.80 -17.46
C GLY A 266 11.17 32.84 -18.88
N SER A 267 12.45 32.54 -19.12
CA SER A 267 13.06 32.50 -20.46
C SER A 267 12.88 31.14 -21.15
N GLY A 268 12.25 30.15 -20.47
CA GLY A 268 12.02 28.79 -21.00
C GLY A 268 10.79 28.68 -21.90
N TYR A 269 10.42 27.44 -22.20
CA TYR A 269 9.28 27.10 -23.05
C TYR A 269 8.44 25.96 -22.46
N PRO A 270 7.18 25.75 -22.88
CA PRO A 270 6.48 26.39 -24.01
C PRO A 270 5.79 27.71 -23.65
N TYR A 271 5.54 28.00 -22.37
CA TYR A 271 4.72 29.15 -21.95
C TYR A 271 5.50 30.33 -21.35
N GLY A 272 6.79 30.16 -21.07
CA GLY A 272 7.61 31.17 -20.36
C GLY A 272 7.09 31.44 -18.94
N LYS A 273 6.64 30.40 -18.23
CA LYS A 273 6.25 30.50 -16.83
C LYS A 273 7.44 30.88 -15.97
N LYS A 274 7.20 31.65 -14.88
CA LYS A 274 8.27 32.18 -14.04
C LYS A 274 8.06 31.81 -12.57
N GLY A 275 9.13 31.42 -11.90
CA GLY A 275 9.15 31.15 -10.47
C GLY A 275 8.17 30.05 -10.08
N ASP A 276 7.39 30.28 -9.01
CA ASP A 276 6.44 29.31 -8.48
C ASP A 276 5.23 29.04 -9.36
N LYS A 277 5.09 29.74 -10.51
CA LYS A 277 4.09 29.38 -11.52
C LYS A 277 4.48 28.14 -12.31
N ILE A 278 5.74 27.72 -12.26
CA ILE A 278 6.21 26.44 -12.78
C ILE A 278 5.87 25.36 -11.75
N PRO A 279 5.19 24.26 -12.11
CA PRO A 279 4.94 23.16 -11.19
C PRO A 279 6.25 22.66 -10.54
N ILE A 280 6.17 22.36 -9.25
CA ILE A 280 7.37 21.96 -8.48
C ILE A 280 8.02 20.71 -9.05
N GLU A 281 7.22 19.76 -9.55
CA GLU A 281 7.66 18.51 -10.16
C GLU A 281 8.54 18.79 -11.39
N ALA A 282 8.16 19.74 -12.21
CA ALA A 282 8.91 20.16 -13.39
C ALA A 282 10.23 20.88 -13.01
N ARG A 283 10.20 21.74 -11.95
CA ARG A 283 11.41 22.40 -11.43
C ARG A 283 12.43 21.42 -10.89
N ILE A 284 11.96 20.35 -10.23
CA ILE A 284 12.80 19.25 -9.73
C ILE A 284 13.45 18.50 -10.89
N VAL A 285 12.63 18.08 -11.88
CA VAL A 285 13.09 17.30 -13.02
C VAL A 285 14.07 18.10 -13.88
N ALA A 286 13.86 19.41 -14.06
CA ALA A 286 14.80 20.26 -14.81
C ALA A 286 16.23 20.24 -14.24
N VAL A 287 16.39 20.21 -12.91
CA VAL A 287 17.72 20.10 -12.27
C VAL A 287 18.31 18.73 -12.51
N ALA A 288 17.52 17.67 -12.33
CA ALA A 288 17.97 16.28 -12.45
C ALA A 288 18.38 15.94 -13.90
N ASP A 289 17.54 16.31 -14.86
CA ASP A 289 17.73 16.07 -16.28
C ASP A 289 18.98 16.79 -16.80
N VAL A 290 19.08 18.10 -16.59
CA VAL A 290 20.23 18.87 -17.08
C VAL A 290 21.54 18.39 -16.47
N PHE A 291 21.56 18.03 -15.18
CA PHE A 291 22.76 17.49 -14.55
C PHE A 291 23.19 16.19 -15.25
N ASP A 292 22.30 15.24 -15.39
CA ASP A 292 22.60 13.95 -16.02
C ASP A 292 23.02 14.13 -17.48
N ALA A 293 22.32 15.00 -18.21
CA ALA A 293 22.66 15.33 -19.61
C ALA A 293 24.04 15.97 -19.78
N LEU A 294 24.55 16.70 -18.78
CA LEU A 294 25.88 17.31 -18.84
C LEU A 294 27.00 16.30 -18.60
N ILE A 295 26.80 15.36 -17.65
CA ILE A 295 27.82 14.38 -17.25
C ILE A 295 27.76 13.07 -18.03
N SER A 296 26.71 12.83 -18.80
CA SER A 296 26.60 11.64 -19.66
C SER A 296 27.28 11.82 -20.99
N GLU A 297 27.93 10.76 -21.48
CA GLU A 297 28.54 10.73 -22.79
C GLU A 297 27.45 10.63 -23.87
N ARG A 298 27.52 11.50 -24.88
CA ARG A 298 26.59 11.49 -26.02
C ARG A 298 27.41 11.38 -27.34
N PRO A 299 26.85 10.79 -28.40
CA PRO A 299 27.60 10.56 -29.64
C PRO A 299 28.24 11.81 -30.23
N TYR A 300 27.75 12.99 -29.93
CA TYR A 300 28.19 14.27 -30.48
C TYR A 300 28.73 15.25 -29.45
N LYS A 301 28.78 14.88 -28.15
CA LYS A 301 29.20 15.78 -27.05
C LYS A 301 29.97 14.99 -26.01
N ARG A 302 31.21 15.38 -25.75
CA ARG A 302 31.98 14.86 -24.61
C ARG A 302 31.27 15.14 -23.30
N ALA A 303 31.23 14.18 -22.39
CA ALA A 303 30.78 14.36 -21.03
C ALA A 303 31.63 15.46 -20.35
N TRP A 304 30.93 16.32 -19.61
CA TRP A 304 31.58 17.29 -18.73
C TRP A 304 32.08 16.56 -17.49
N SER A 305 33.13 17.11 -16.86
CA SER A 305 33.48 16.66 -15.54
C SER A 305 32.35 17.09 -14.55
N VAL A 306 32.21 16.34 -13.49
CA VAL A 306 31.25 16.66 -12.40
C VAL A 306 31.42 18.08 -11.89
N ASN A 307 32.66 18.57 -11.78
CA ASN A 307 32.95 19.93 -11.32
C ASN A 307 32.48 20.99 -12.33
N GLU A 308 32.64 20.76 -13.62
CA GLU A 308 32.12 21.67 -14.65
C GLU A 308 30.60 21.74 -14.65
N ALA A 309 29.94 20.59 -14.54
CA ALA A 309 28.49 20.50 -14.44
C ALA A 309 27.96 21.25 -13.21
N LEU A 310 28.56 21.05 -12.03
CA LEU A 310 28.20 21.76 -10.80
C LEU A 310 28.44 23.26 -10.91
N ALA A 311 29.52 23.71 -11.55
CA ALA A 311 29.78 25.14 -11.76
C ALA A 311 28.69 25.76 -12.64
N TYR A 312 28.27 25.10 -13.70
CA TYR A 312 27.17 25.54 -14.56
C TYR A 312 25.84 25.61 -13.80
N LEU A 313 25.45 24.55 -13.09
CA LEU A 313 24.22 24.55 -12.30
C LEU A 313 24.18 25.71 -11.30
N LYS A 314 25.28 25.98 -10.61
CA LYS A 314 25.40 27.09 -9.66
C LYS A 314 25.32 28.45 -10.34
N GLN A 315 25.88 28.61 -11.53
CA GLN A 315 25.83 29.85 -12.32
C GLN A 315 24.38 30.15 -12.77
N GLU A 316 23.61 29.11 -13.11
CA GLU A 316 22.23 29.22 -13.59
C GLU A 316 21.19 29.21 -12.44
N LYS A 317 21.63 29.26 -11.18
CA LYS A 317 20.74 29.37 -10.00
C LYS A 317 19.88 30.64 -10.10
N GLY A 318 18.56 30.46 -10.00
CA GLY A 318 17.57 31.57 -10.08
C GLY A 318 17.32 32.07 -11.51
N ARG A 319 18.00 31.51 -12.52
CA ARG A 319 17.77 31.76 -13.94
C ARG A 319 17.09 30.54 -14.59
N HIS A 320 17.84 29.52 -14.87
CA HIS A 320 17.30 28.24 -15.35
C HIS A 320 16.66 27.46 -14.22
N PHE A 321 17.38 27.31 -13.09
CA PHE A 321 16.99 26.43 -11.99
C PHE A 321 16.38 27.17 -10.81
N ASP A 322 15.37 26.55 -10.23
CA ASP A 322 14.82 26.95 -8.93
C ASP A 322 15.94 26.89 -7.86
N PRO A 323 16.12 27.99 -7.09
CA PRO A 323 17.13 28.05 -6.03
C PRO A 323 16.99 26.97 -4.95
N ASP A 324 15.75 26.59 -4.61
CA ASP A 324 15.47 25.61 -3.55
C ASP A 324 15.67 24.19 -4.05
N CYS A 325 15.19 23.87 -5.26
CA CYS A 325 15.44 22.57 -5.90
C CYS A 325 16.94 22.32 -6.11
N LEU A 326 17.68 23.33 -6.60
CA LEU A 326 19.13 23.23 -6.76
C LEU A 326 19.82 23.13 -5.39
N GLY A 327 19.37 23.85 -4.37
CA GLY A 327 19.87 23.75 -3.00
C GLY A 327 19.75 22.34 -2.44
N ALA A 328 18.60 21.73 -2.60
CA ALA A 328 18.31 20.36 -2.20
C ALA A 328 19.21 19.34 -2.92
N PHE A 329 19.34 19.48 -4.25
CA PHE A 329 20.26 18.66 -5.04
C PHE A 329 21.71 18.73 -4.53
N LEU A 330 22.22 19.93 -4.26
CA LEU A 330 23.59 20.15 -3.76
C LEU A 330 23.77 19.58 -2.35
N THR A 331 22.76 19.66 -1.48
CA THR A 331 22.79 19.10 -0.13
C THR A 331 22.95 17.56 -0.17
N ARG A 332 22.29 16.92 -1.10
CA ARG A 332 22.30 15.46 -1.26
C ARG A 332 23.28 14.95 -2.33
N PHE A 333 24.21 15.80 -2.76
CA PHE A 333 25.08 15.51 -3.90
C PHE A 333 25.88 14.20 -3.75
N GLY A 334 26.28 13.83 -2.54
CA GLY A 334 26.95 12.54 -2.29
C GLY A 334 26.13 11.34 -2.78
N ARG A 335 24.82 11.32 -2.46
CA ARG A 335 23.91 10.26 -2.94
C ARG A 335 23.72 10.28 -4.48
N VAL A 336 23.71 11.48 -5.06
CA VAL A 336 23.59 11.63 -6.52
C VAL A 336 24.78 10.97 -7.22
N ILE A 337 26.00 11.15 -6.72
CA ILE A 337 27.19 10.51 -7.28
C ILE A 337 27.18 9.00 -7.06
N GLU A 338 26.77 8.51 -5.90
CA GLU A 338 26.61 7.06 -5.66
C GLU A 338 25.67 6.41 -6.68
N ILE A 339 24.53 7.07 -7.01
CA ILE A 339 23.60 6.59 -8.03
C ILE A 339 24.23 6.63 -9.41
N HIS A 340 24.91 7.72 -9.77
CA HIS A 340 25.61 7.84 -11.04
C HIS A 340 26.58 6.67 -11.24
N ASP A 341 27.46 6.42 -10.27
CA ASP A 341 28.49 5.38 -10.35
C ASP A 341 27.89 3.95 -10.38
N SER A 342 26.74 3.75 -9.72
CA SER A 342 26.05 2.46 -9.70
C SER A 342 25.33 2.13 -11.01
N LEU A 343 24.96 3.15 -11.80
CA LEU A 343 24.24 3.07 -13.06
C LEU A 343 25.06 3.57 -14.25
N ASP A 344 26.39 3.45 -14.16
CA ASP A 344 27.29 3.87 -15.22
C ASP A 344 27.01 3.09 -16.52
N ASP A 345 27.10 3.80 -17.65
CA ASP A 345 26.86 3.27 -18.99
C ASP A 345 28.08 2.54 -19.58
N ALA A 346 29.08 2.21 -18.75
CA ALA A 346 30.27 1.47 -19.19
C ALA A 346 29.86 0.16 -19.93
N PRO A 347 30.40 -0.14 -21.09
CA PRO A 347 30.05 -1.36 -21.81
C PRO A 347 30.39 -2.56 -20.92
N ARG A 348 29.35 -3.32 -20.49
CA ARG A 348 29.58 -4.63 -19.88
C ARG A 348 30.43 -5.44 -20.85
N GLN A 349 31.71 -5.64 -20.52
CA GLN A 349 32.56 -6.58 -21.23
C GLN A 349 31.79 -7.89 -21.34
N ALA A 350 31.44 -8.26 -22.56
CA ALA A 350 30.88 -9.56 -22.85
C ALA A 350 31.84 -10.59 -22.25
N THR A 351 31.46 -11.18 -21.12
CA THR A 351 32.14 -12.37 -20.60
C THR A 351 32.05 -13.40 -21.70
N GLY A 352 33.16 -13.58 -22.37
CA GLY A 352 33.31 -14.54 -23.45
C GLY A 352 32.92 -15.92 -22.97
N LEU A 353 31.81 -16.41 -23.48
CA LEU A 353 31.59 -17.84 -23.60
C LEU A 353 32.61 -18.34 -24.62
N GLY A 354 33.72 -18.83 -24.10
CA GLY A 354 34.71 -19.54 -24.89
C GLY A 354 34.03 -20.68 -25.62
N ALA A 355 34.04 -20.59 -26.94
CA ALA A 355 33.91 -21.75 -27.78
C ALA A 355 35.17 -22.61 -27.53
N SER A 356 35.01 -23.73 -26.91
CA SER A 356 35.96 -24.83 -26.94
C SER A 356 35.39 -25.88 -27.89
N GLU A 357 36.21 -26.22 -28.84
CA GLU A 357 36.10 -27.25 -29.86
C GLU A 357 35.50 -28.60 -29.37
#